data_fb812a6dd4f0ab46920bc59e7c6b1351
#
_entry.id   fb812a6dd4f0ab46920bc59e7c6b1351
#
_cell.length_a   1.000
_cell.length_b   1.000
_cell.length_c   1.000
_cell.angle_alpha   90.00
_cell.angle_beta   90.00
_cell.angle_gamma   90.00
#
_symmetry.space_group_name_H-M   'P 1'
#
loop_
_entity.id
_entity.type
_entity.pdbx_description
1 polymer ?
#
loop_
_entity_poly.entity_id
_entity_poly.type
_entity_poly.pdbx_seq_one_letter_code
_entity_poly.pdbx_strand_id
1 'polypeptide(L)'
;YLRDYGLQVIELDWWQSYAFAQGIDIYYLPAKHFSGRGMRDRNMALWGSLSVKTDYGHAYFAGDTGYAPHFSEINARLGAPRLALLPIGAYEPRELMRQVHMNPADSV
;
A
#
# COMPACT_ATOMS: atom_id res chain seq x y z
N TYR A 1 -2.59 -6.60 -19.70
CA TYR A 1 -2.47 -5.16 -19.97
C TYR A 1 -1.01 -4.69 -19.89
N LEU A 2 -0.29 -4.78 -18.73
CA LEU A 2 1.12 -4.36 -18.69
C LEU A 2 2.07 -5.32 -19.42
N ARG A 3 1.77 -6.61 -19.42
CA ARG A 3 2.53 -7.63 -20.15
C ARG A 3 2.51 -7.41 -21.68
N ASP A 4 1.45 -6.80 -22.19
CA ASP A 4 1.31 -6.49 -23.62
C ASP A 4 2.35 -5.45 -24.09
N TYR A 5 2.94 -4.72 -23.17
CA TYR A 5 4.04 -3.74 -23.42
C TYR A 5 5.43 -4.35 -23.24
N GLY A 6 5.56 -5.67 -23.11
CA GLY A 6 6.86 -6.34 -22.91
C GLY A 6 7.50 -6.07 -21.53
N LEU A 7 6.72 -5.57 -20.57
CA LEU A 7 7.21 -5.34 -19.22
C LEU A 7 7.24 -6.64 -18.41
N GLN A 8 8.28 -6.80 -17.59
CA GLN A 8 8.30 -7.83 -16.58
C GLN A 8 7.32 -7.44 -15.47
N VAL A 9 6.26 -8.23 -15.30
CA VAL A 9 5.21 -7.99 -14.31
C VAL A 9 5.28 -9.07 -13.25
N ILE A 10 5.42 -8.66 -12.00
CA ILE A 10 5.33 -9.52 -10.82
C ILE A 10 3.99 -9.25 -10.16
N GLU A 11 3.16 -10.27 -10.03
CA GLU A 11 1.87 -10.20 -9.35
C GLU A 11 2.04 -10.69 -7.92
N LEU A 12 1.60 -9.89 -6.96
CA LEU A 12 1.69 -10.19 -5.53
C LEU A 12 0.32 -10.07 -4.88
N ASP A 13 0.04 -10.95 -3.94
CA ASP A 13 -1.05 -10.81 -2.98
C ASP A 13 -0.56 -10.13 -1.70
N TRP A 14 -1.48 -9.69 -0.83
CA TRP A 14 -1.13 -9.13 0.46
C TRP A 14 -0.24 -10.09 1.26
N TRP A 15 0.78 -9.53 1.90
CA TRP A 15 1.80 -10.22 2.68
C TRP A 15 2.80 -11.05 1.87
N GLN A 16 2.70 -11.07 0.56
CA GLN A 16 3.73 -11.65 -0.30
C GLN A 16 4.89 -10.66 -0.51
N SER A 17 6.05 -11.21 -0.77
CA SER A 17 7.25 -10.45 -1.08
C SER A 17 7.91 -10.95 -2.35
N TYR A 18 8.67 -10.07 -2.96
CA TYR A 18 9.53 -10.35 -4.10
C TYR A 18 10.97 -9.93 -3.77
N ALA A 19 11.91 -10.87 -3.88
CA ALA A 19 13.33 -10.59 -3.75
C ALA A 19 13.80 -9.81 -4.99
N PHE A 20 13.90 -8.48 -4.84
CA PHE A 20 14.25 -7.58 -5.94
C PHE A 20 15.75 -7.63 -6.28
N ALA A 21 16.58 -7.66 -5.25
CA ALA A 21 18.03 -7.78 -5.35
C ALA A 21 18.59 -8.39 -4.05
N GLN A 22 19.87 -8.69 -4.02
CA GLN A 22 20.51 -9.18 -2.79
C GLN A 22 20.32 -8.17 -1.65
N GLY A 23 19.66 -8.61 -0.58
CA GLY A 23 19.38 -7.79 0.61
C GLY A 23 18.29 -6.74 0.40
N ILE A 24 17.48 -6.84 -0.68
CA ILE A 24 16.35 -5.93 -0.95
C ILE A 24 15.10 -6.76 -1.28
N ASP A 25 14.12 -6.72 -0.38
CA ASP A 25 12.82 -7.36 -0.57
C ASP A 25 11.72 -6.31 -0.69
N ILE A 26 10.81 -6.52 -1.63
CA ILE A 26 9.61 -5.70 -1.79
C ILE A 26 8.42 -6.49 -1.28
N TYR A 27 7.72 -5.96 -0.28
CA TYR A 27 6.50 -6.51 0.28
C TYR A 27 5.29 -5.80 -0.28
N TYR A 28 4.27 -6.55 -0.68
CA TYR A 28 2.95 -6.04 -0.96
C TYR A 28 2.07 -6.21 0.27
N LEU A 29 1.46 -5.12 0.74
CA LEU A 29 0.83 -5.05 2.06
C LEU A 29 -0.61 -4.56 1.96
N PRO A 30 -1.47 -4.88 2.95
CA PRO A 30 -2.85 -4.40 2.96
C PRO A 30 -2.95 -2.88 2.98
N ALA A 31 -4.05 -2.39 2.43
CA ALA A 31 -4.50 -1.01 2.55
C ALA A 31 -6.03 -1.00 2.65
N LYS A 32 -6.59 0.06 3.19
CA LYS A 32 -8.04 0.25 3.24
C LYS A 32 -8.48 1.18 2.11
N HIS A 33 -8.75 0.60 0.95
CA HIS A 33 -9.16 1.31 -0.25
C HIS A 33 -10.04 0.41 -1.14
N PHE A 34 -10.08 0.70 -2.41
CA PHE A 34 -10.72 -0.10 -3.46
C PHE A 34 -9.93 0.02 -4.76
N SER A 35 -10.24 -0.81 -5.75
CA SER A 35 -9.73 -0.65 -7.10
C SER A 35 -10.86 -0.43 -8.09
N GLY A 36 -10.58 0.28 -9.19
CA GLY A 36 -11.49 0.50 -10.29
C GLY A 36 -11.06 1.70 -11.14
N ARG A 37 -11.09 1.53 -12.45
CA ARG A 37 -10.84 2.59 -13.43
C ARG A 37 -12.09 2.91 -14.25
N GLY A 38 -13.10 2.05 -14.21
CA GLY A 38 -14.34 2.19 -14.93
C GLY A 38 -15.51 1.63 -14.15
N MET A 39 -16.69 1.62 -14.77
CA MET A 39 -17.92 1.19 -14.08
C MET A 39 -18.04 -0.34 -13.91
N ARG A 40 -17.19 -1.13 -14.58
CA ARG A 40 -17.32 -2.61 -14.61
C ARG A 40 -16.14 -3.35 -13.99
N ASP A 41 -15.11 -2.64 -13.54
CA ASP A 41 -13.87 -3.22 -13.03
C ASP A 41 -13.61 -2.94 -11.55
N ARG A 42 -14.66 -2.53 -10.81
CA ARG A 42 -14.55 -2.25 -9.37
C ARG A 42 -14.11 -3.51 -8.62
N ASN A 43 -13.02 -3.38 -7.85
CA ASN A 43 -12.40 -4.44 -7.06
C ASN A 43 -11.94 -5.67 -7.86
N MET A 44 -11.70 -5.50 -9.16
CA MET A 44 -11.15 -6.56 -10.02
C MET A 44 -9.62 -6.69 -9.93
N ALA A 45 -8.94 -5.71 -9.35
CA ALA A 45 -7.53 -5.78 -9.00
C ALA A 45 -7.36 -5.57 -7.51
N LEU A 46 -6.40 -6.24 -6.91
CA LEU A 46 -6.08 -6.03 -5.50
C LEU A 46 -5.41 -4.68 -5.33
N TRP A 47 -5.84 -3.91 -4.34
CA TRP A 47 -5.23 -2.67 -3.90
C TRP A 47 -4.33 -2.92 -2.69
N GLY A 48 -3.34 -2.08 -2.46
CA GLY A 48 -2.42 -2.28 -1.35
C GLY A 48 -1.37 -1.18 -1.24
N SER A 49 -0.48 -1.40 -0.30
CA SER A 49 0.68 -0.58 -0.01
C SER A 49 1.96 -1.37 -0.27
N LEU A 50 3.10 -0.71 -0.24
CA LEU A 50 4.39 -1.33 -0.48
C LEU A 50 5.36 -1.05 0.66
N SER A 51 6.24 -2.01 0.93
CA SER A 51 7.40 -1.78 1.77
C SER A 51 8.66 -2.31 1.09
N VAL A 52 9.68 -1.48 1.01
CA VAL A 52 11.02 -1.87 0.55
C VAL A 52 11.87 -2.13 1.79
N LYS A 53 12.21 -3.38 2.03
CA LYS A 53 12.96 -3.85 3.20
C LYS A 53 14.39 -4.16 2.85
N THR A 54 15.30 -3.71 3.71
CA THR A 54 16.74 -4.01 3.67
C THR A 54 17.22 -4.43 5.06
N ASP A 55 18.49 -4.82 5.17
CA ASP A 55 19.12 -5.11 6.48
C ASP A 55 19.14 -3.88 7.42
N TYR A 56 19.00 -2.69 6.88
CA TYR A 56 19.00 -1.42 7.66
C TYR A 56 17.61 -0.97 8.11
N GLY A 57 16.57 -1.73 7.79
CA GLY A 57 15.18 -1.39 8.04
C GLY A 57 14.37 -1.25 6.76
N HIS A 58 13.17 -0.69 6.84
CA HIS A 58 12.31 -0.56 5.67
C HIS A 58 11.75 0.84 5.47
N ALA A 59 11.45 1.16 4.21
CA ALA A 59 10.67 2.30 3.79
C ALA A 59 9.26 1.83 3.41
N TYR A 60 8.24 2.47 3.97
CA TYR A 60 6.83 2.14 3.74
C TYR A 60 6.16 3.20 2.89
N PHE A 61 5.44 2.79 1.85
CA PHE A 61 4.61 3.62 0.99
C PHE A 61 3.15 3.15 1.09
N ALA A 62 2.33 3.94 1.75
CA ALA A 62 0.94 3.57 2.03
C ALA A 62 0.05 3.59 0.78
N GLY A 63 0.38 4.42 -0.23
CA GLY A 63 -0.55 4.71 -1.32
C GLY A 63 -1.81 5.39 -0.79
N ASP A 64 -2.92 5.23 -1.47
CA ASP A 64 -4.22 5.71 -1.01
C ASP A 64 -4.81 4.70 -0.02
N THR A 65 -5.12 5.16 1.19
CA THR A 65 -5.72 4.33 2.23
C THR A 65 -6.48 5.16 3.26
N GLY A 66 -7.57 4.60 3.79
CA GLY A 66 -8.14 5.04 5.06
C GLY A 66 -7.35 4.51 6.25
N TYR A 67 -7.49 5.15 7.41
CA TYR A 67 -6.94 4.63 8.67
C TYR A 67 -7.65 3.34 9.07
N ALA A 68 -6.89 2.29 9.41
CA ALA A 68 -7.42 0.97 9.79
C ALA A 68 -6.37 0.12 10.51
N PRO A 69 -6.74 -1.02 11.11
CA PRO A 69 -5.83 -1.89 11.84
C PRO A 69 -4.63 -2.43 11.05
N HIS A 70 -4.66 -2.39 9.73
CA HIS A 70 -3.54 -2.86 8.90
C HIS A 70 -2.20 -2.17 9.23
N PHE A 71 -2.20 -0.90 9.69
CA PHE A 71 -0.98 -0.23 10.13
C PHE A 71 -0.34 -0.94 11.35
N SER A 72 -1.18 -1.33 12.33
CA SER A 72 -0.71 -2.07 13.49
C SER A 72 -0.23 -3.48 13.11
N GLU A 73 -0.89 -4.14 12.18
CA GLU A 73 -0.47 -5.45 11.67
C GLU A 73 0.85 -5.37 10.91
N ILE A 74 1.05 -4.35 10.08
CA ILE A 74 2.29 -4.10 9.36
C ILE A 74 3.43 -3.87 10.36
N ASN A 75 3.20 -3.02 11.37
CA ASN A 75 4.18 -2.78 12.42
C ASN A 75 4.51 -4.06 13.21
N ALA A 76 3.53 -4.89 13.53
CA ALA A 76 3.75 -6.15 14.25
C ALA A 76 4.58 -7.15 13.44
N ARG A 77 4.44 -7.18 12.11
CA ARG A 77 5.14 -8.15 11.23
C ARG A 77 6.48 -7.66 10.72
N LEU A 78 6.60 -6.38 10.37
CA LEU A 78 7.81 -5.83 9.74
C LEU A 78 8.61 -4.90 10.66
N GLY A 79 8.04 -4.49 11.80
CA GLY A 79 8.56 -3.46 12.67
C GLY A 79 8.20 -2.06 12.21
N ALA A 80 8.64 -1.04 12.95
CA ALA A 80 8.43 0.35 12.58
C ALA A 80 9.29 0.71 11.35
N PRO A 81 8.72 1.38 10.34
CA PRO A 81 9.49 1.83 9.19
C PRO A 81 10.45 2.96 9.58
N ARG A 82 11.61 3.02 8.93
CA ARG A 82 12.52 4.17 9.05
C ARG A 82 12.03 5.40 8.30
N LEU A 83 11.23 5.19 7.27
CA LEU A 83 10.56 6.20 6.48
C LEU A 83 9.15 5.71 6.15
N ALA A 84 8.15 6.54 6.41
CA ALA A 84 6.78 6.31 5.99
C ALA A 84 6.31 7.45 5.09
N LEU A 85 5.78 7.10 3.91
CA LEU A 85 5.12 8.01 2.99
C LEU A 85 3.62 7.76 3.12
N LEU A 86 2.92 8.67 3.81
CA LEU A 86 1.50 8.54 4.16
C LEU A 86 0.65 9.54 3.37
N PRO A 87 -0.57 9.17 2.97
CA PRO A 87 -1.48 10.08 2.27
C PRO A 87 -2.08 11.10 3.25
N ILE A 88 -2.13 12.35 2.81
CA ILE A 88 -2.76 13.46 3.55
C ILE A 88 -3.70 14.28 2.68
N GLY A 89 -4.08 13.76 1.52
CA GLY A 89 -4.95 14.41 0.55
C GLY A 89 -6.28 13.69 0.34
N ALA A 90 -7.18 14.32 -0.42
CA ALA A 90 -8.49 13.78 -0.82
C ALA A 90 -9.38 13.33 0.36
N TYR A 91 -9.21 13.90 1.54
CA TYR A 91 -9.93 13.49 2.76
C TYR A 91 -11.28 14.20 2.96
N GLU A 92 -11.61 15.19 2.12
CA GLU A 92 -12.87 15.93 2.19
C GLU A 92 -13.84 15.50 1.06
N PRO A 93 -15.17 15.48 1.30
CA PRO A 93 -15.82 15.62 2.61
C PRO A 93 -15.56 14.40 3.52
N ARG A 94 -15.17 14.65 4.77
CA ARG A 94 -14.67 13.63 5.71
C ARG A 94 -15.64 12.46 5.92
N GLU A 95 -16.95 12.73 5.95
CA GLU A 95 -17.97 11.71 6.15
C GLU A 95 -17.92 10.60 5.09
N LEU A 96 -17.60 10.95 3.85
CA LEU A 96 -17.51 10.01 2.74
C LEU A 96 -16.09 9.43 2.61
N MET A 97 -15.07 10.28 2.76
CA MET A 97 -13.70 9.95 2.37
C MET A 97 -12.92 9.18 3.45
N ARG A 98 -13.31 9.26 4.72
CA ARG A 98 -12.62 8.57 5.84
C ARG A 98 -12.46 7.05 5.67
N GLN A 99 -13.28 6.44 4.82
CA GLN A 99 -13.21 5.01 4.57
C GLN A 99 -12.05 4.62 3.66
N VAL A 100 -11.57 5.56 2.86
CA VAL A 100 -10.58 5.31 1.80
C VAL A 100 -9.40 6.28 1.82
N HIS A 101 -9.50 7.41 2.53
CA HIS A 101 -8.45 8.42 2.65
C HIS A 101 -8.24 8.85 4.10
N MET A 102 -6.97 8.98 4.47
CA MET A 102 -6.53 9.55 5.75
C MET A 102 -6.51 11.08 5.65
N ASN A 103 -6.76 11.75 6.77
CA ASN A 103 -6.48 13.17 6.90
C ASN A 103 -5.09 13.38 7.56
N PRO A 104 -4.58 14.62 7.64
CA PRO A 104 -3.30 14.88 8.29
C PRO A 104 -3.22 14.40 9.76
N ALA A 105 -4.31 14.47 10.51
CA ALA A 105 -4.35 14.01 11.89
C ALA A 105 -4.30 12.48 12.03
N ASP A 106 -4.84 11.74 11.05
CA ASP A 106 -4.75 10.27 11.00
C ASP A 106 -3.31 9.80 10.66
N SER A 107 -2.50 10.68 10.05
CA SER A 107 -1.16 10.35 9.55
C SER A 107 -0.03 10.69 10.51
N VAL A 108 -0.34 11.33 11.64
CA VAL A 108 0.59 11.70 12.70
C VAL A 108 0.40 10.79 13.90
#